data_965095b8fd0b16feb14f757a060626ec
#
_entry.id   965095b8fd0b16feb14f757a060626ec
#
_cell.length_a   1.000
_cell.length_b   1.000
_cell.length_c   1.000
_cell.angle_alpha   90.00
_cell.angle_beta   90.00
_cell.angle_gamma   90.00
#
_symmetry.space_group_name_H-M   'P 1'
#
loop_
_entity.id
_entity.type
_entity.pdbx_description
1 polymer ?
#
loop_
_entity_poly.entity_id
_entity_poly.type
_entity_poly.pdbx_seq_one_letter_code
_entity_poly.pdbx_strand_id
1 'polypeptide(L)'
;MLSTPFFKFSLFLATFWLTTGSLIAQEDEQAFFIKKIYDYSLTKAEVYNRLTHLSEDIGGRLTGSENAETAVDWTYSELKNLGVDSVWKQECMVPHWVRRKEATVEISTNNKDFISLNATSLGNSIGTEGAFWDAEIIEVYGLDTLATLGEEMIKDKIVFFNRPLDPTQIHTGRAYGGAVDQRSRGPAMAARFGAKAVLVRSMTTLIDDVPHTGVTVYDEDGIKIPGIAISTQDAESLSALITQGKSVMARLSADCGMEEDKLSHNVVAEIRGSEFPDEIILVGGHLDSWDLAGGAHDDGAGCMHSIQVFETLIALGYKPKRTLRCVMFMNEENGLAGGKAYAKASNKNKEFHLAAIESDLGGFTPRGFGCSAKDDVFKPYLSSFQSFEKFLDPYDLHLKAGGGGADIGPLKSQGGLLIGLRPDPQRYFDLHHTKNDHIGMVNKRELELGAAAMTSLVYLLDQFGL
;
A
#
# COMPACT_ATOMS: atom_id res chain seq x y z
N MET A 1 20.63 8.15 -76.75
CA MET A 1 19.48 8.25 -75.87
C MET A 1 19.81 7.53 -74.56
N LEU A 2 20.28 8.27 -73.59
CA LEU A 2 20.57 7.78 -72.23
C LEU A 2 19.67 8.57 -71.29
N SER A 3 18.64 7.93 -70.76
CA SER A 3 17.74 8.50 -69.75
C SER A 3 18.22 8.09 -68.33
N THR A 4 18.53 9.06 -67.54
CA THR A 4 19.05 9.02 -66.21
C THR A 4 18.04 8.50 -65.15
N PRO A 5 18.44 7.69 -64.19
CA PRO A 5 17.67 7.31 -63.02
C PRO A 5 18.08 8.12 -61.76
N PHE A 6 18.24 9.44 -61.83
CA PHE A 6 18.71 10.24 -60.70
C PHE A 6 17.58 10.87 -59.84
N PHE A 7 16.33 10.81 -60.27
CA PHE A 7 15.26 11.56 -59.60
C PHE A 7 14.50 10.78 -58.49
N LYS A 8 14.63 9.44 -58.41
CA LYS A 8 13.91 8.66 -57.40
C LYS A 8 14.68 8.49 -56.07
N PHE A 9 15.98 8.73 -56.02
CA PHE A 9 16.76 8.57 -54.80
C PHE A 9 16.68 9.78 -53.86
N SER A 10 16.53 10.97 -54.40
CA SER A 10 16.45 12.22 -53.63
C SER A 10 15.13 12.37 -52.87
N LEU A 11 14.02 11.80 -53.34
CA LEU A 11 12.75 11.87 -52.67
C LEU A 11 12.64 10.92 -51.46
N PHE A 12 13.33 9.78 -51.54
CA PHE A 12 13.40 8.80 -50.44
C PHE A 12 14.29 9.27 -49.28
N LEU A 13 15.38 9.96 -49.55
CA LEU A 13 16.22 10.58 -48.53
C LEU A 13 15.53 11.77 -47.86
N ALA A 14 14.81 12.61 -48.59
CA ALA A 14 14.11 13.76 -48.02
C ALA A 14 12.94 13.35 -47.08
N THR A 15 12.18 12.29 -47.43
CA THR A 15 11.15 11.73 -46.55
C THR A 15 11.73 11.05 -45.29
N PHE A 16 12.87 10.38 -45.41
CA PHE A 16 13.54 9.77 -44.26
C PHE A 16 14.08 10.83 -43.26
N TRP A 17 14.66 11.91 -43.77
CA TRP A 17 15.13 13.03 -42.95
C TRP A 17 13.98 13.82 -42.27
N LEU A 18 12.84 13.97 -42.92
CA LEU A 18 11.66 14.64 -42.35
C LEU A 18 11.01 13.80 -41.24
N THR A 19 10.95 12.48 -41.40
CA THR A 19 10.40 11.58 -40.38
C THR A 19 11.32 11.44 -39.14
N THR A 20 12.62 11.35 -39.34
CA THR A 20 13.59 11.29 -38.22
C THR A 20 13.67 12.62 -37.47
N GLY A 21 13.64 13.76 -38.17
CA GLY A 21 13.62 15.08 -37.55
C GLY A 21 12.36 15.31 -36.71
N SER A 22 11.20 14.83 -37.15
CA SER A 22 9.94 14.92 -36.41
C SER A 22 9.93 14.05 -35.15
N LEU A 23 10.51 12.84 -35.21
CA LEU A 23 10.61 11.94 -34.07
C LEU A 23 11.56 12.49 -32.98
N ILE A 24 12.72 13.03 -33.37
CA ILE A 24 13.68 13.65 -32.44
C ILE A 24 13.05 14.88 -31.77
N ALA A 25 12.37 15.75 -32.55
CA ALA A 25 11.70 16.92 -31.99
C ALA A 25 10.58 16.54 -31.01
N GLN A 26 9.86 15.46 -31.25
CA GLN A 26 8.82 14.98 -30.36
C GLN A 26 9.41 14.38 -29.07
N GLU A 27 10.53 13.64 -29.14
CA GLU A 27 11.22 13.13 -27.94
C GLU A 27 11.77 14.26 -27.08
N ASP A 28 12.32 15.30 -27.67
CA ASP A 28 12.77 16.51 -26.95
C ASP A 28 11.60 17.24 -26.24
N GLU A 29 10.43 17.28 -26.84
CA GLU A 29 9.24 17.89 -26.26
C GLU A 29 8.76 17.12 -25.02
N GLN A 30 8.71 15.78 -25.06
CA GLN A 30 8.31 14.93 -23.94
C GLN A 30 9.30 15.08 -22.79
N ALA A 31 10.61 14.96 -23.07
CA ALA A 31 11.65 15.13 -22.06
C ALA A 31 11.60 16.51 -21.40
N PHE A 32 11.32 17.57 -22.18
CA PHE A 32 11.16 18.91 -21.66
C PHE A 32 9.92 19.07 -20.75
N PHE A 33 8.80 18.43 -21.12
CA PHE A 33 7.61 18.47 -20.27
C PHE A 33 7.82 17.72 -18.96
N ILE A 34 8.46 16.55 -19.00
CA ILE A 34 8.83 15.81 -17.78
C ILE A 34 9.74 16.66 -16.89
N LYS A 35 10.71 17.36 -17.47
CA LYS A 35 11.53 18.30 -16.70
C LYS A 35 10.69 19.37 -15.99
N LYS A 36 9.66 19.91 -16.64
CA LYS A 36 8.74 20.89 -15.99
C LYS A 36 7.94 20.25 -14.85
N ILE A 37 7.54 18.97 -14.98
CA ILE A 37 6.90 18.24 -13.90
C ILE A 37 7.82 18.19 -12.67
N TYR A 38 9.09 17.80 -12.84
CA TYR A 38 10.06 17.77 -11.75
C TYR A 38 10.34 19.17 -11.18
N ASP A 39 10.52 20.18 -12.04
CA ASP A 39 10.73 21.55 -11.60
C ASP A 39 9.56 22.05 -10.72
N TYR A 40 8.30 21.74 -11.11
CA TYR A 40 7.12 22.10 -10.32
C TYR A 40 7.04 21.30 -9.01
N SER A 41 7.15 19.98 -9.08
CA SER A 41 7.02 19.11 -7.93
C SER A 41 8.06 19.39 -6.84
N LEU A 42 9.29 19.75 -7.21
CA LEU A 42 10.37 20.03 -6.27
C LEU A 42 10.40 21.45 -5.75
N THR A 43 9.60 22.40 -6.29
CA THR A 43 9.70 23.81 -5.91
C THR A 43 8.38 24.45 -5.50
N LYS A 44 7.23 23.83 -5.85
CA LYS A 44 5.89 24.43 -5.69
C LYS A 44 4.83 23.47 -5.19
N ALA A 45 5.12 22.17 -5.13
CA ALA A 45 4.13 21.17 -4.73
C ALA A 45 3.74 21.30 -3.26
N GLU A 46 2.46 21.12 -2.98
CA GLU A 46 1.89 21.15 -1.63
C GLU A 46 1.80 19.74 -1.01
N VAL A 47 2.36 18.73 -1.66
CA VAL A 47 2.27 17.32 -1.29
C VAL A 47 2.66 17.05 0.17
N TYR A 48 3.74 17.68 0.66
CA TYR A 48 4.20 17.50 2.03
C TYR A 48 3.29 18.21 3.06
N ASN A 49 2.79 19.40 2.74
CA ASN A 49 1.87 20.12 3.62
C ASN A 49 0.53 19.39 3.75
N ARG A 50 0.01 18.85 2.64
CA ARG A 50 -1.18 18.00 2.65
C ARG A 50 -0.97 16.72 3.45
N LEU A 51 0.17 16.06 3.28
CA LEU A 51 0.49 14.87 4.06
C LEU A 51 0.59 15.20 5.55
N THR A 52 1.17 16.35 5.91
CA THR A 52 1.23 16.82 7.30
C THR A 52 -0.18 16.96 7.87
N HIS A 53 -1.08 17.61 7.16
CA HIS A 53 -2.48 17.75 7.61
C HIS A 53 -3.18 16.41 7.77
N LEU A 54 -3.05 15.51 6.79
CA LEU A 54 -3.68 14.19 6.85
C LEU A 54 -3.16 13.36 8.03
N SER A 55 -1.84 13.36 8.25
CA SER A 55 -1.20 12.48 9.23
C SER A 55 -1.16 13.05 10.65
N GLU A 56 -1.10 14.39 10.83
CA GLU A 56 -0.95 15.00 12.15
C GLU A 56 -2.25 15.63 12.64
N ASP A 57 -2.96 16.38 11.78
CA ASP A 57 -4.18 17.09 12.19
C ASP A 57 -5.39 16.14 12.21
N ILE A 58 -5.50 15.22 11.25
CA ILE A 58 -6.53 14.17 11.23
C ILE A 58 -6.05 12.93 11.99
N GLY A 59 -4.84 12.45 11.70
CA GLY A 59 -4.20 11.36 12.44
C GLY A 59 -4.62 9.96 11.98
N GLY A 60 -4.50 8.99 12.90
CA GLY A 60 -4.89 7.60 12.67
C GLY A 60 -6.35 7.49 12.26
N ARG A 61 -6.63 6.81 11.14
CA ARG A 61 -7.91 6.89 10.44
C ARG A 61 -8.40 5.53 9.94
N LEU A 62 -8.34 4.53 10.84
CA LEU A 62 -8.86 3.20 10.52
C LEU A 62 -10.35 3.28 10.17
N THR A 63 -10.77 2.47 9.20
CA THR A 63 -12.15 2.51 8.69
C THR A 63 -13.20 2.37 9.78
N GLY A 64 -14.29 3.12 9.63
CA GLY A 64 -15.37 3.23 10.62
C GLY A 64 -15.12 4.25 11.72
N SER A 65 -13.91 4.83 11.84
CA SER A 65 -13.60 5.89 12.79
C SER A 65 -14.08 7.27 12.30
N GLU A 66 -14.20 8.22 13.22
CA GLU A 66 -14.51 9.62 12.90
C GLU A 66 -13.39 10.27 12.07
N ASN A 67 -12.13 9.89 12.32
CA ASN A 67 -10.99 10.39 11.58
C ASN A 67 -11.01 9.92 10.10
N ALA A 68 -11.44 8.67 9.84
CA ALA A 68 -11.61 8.19 8.47
C ALA A 68 -12.64 9.03 7.69
N GLU A 69 -13.79 9.34 8.31
CA GLU A 69 -14.80 10.19 7.65
C GLU A 69 -14.33 11.65 7.52
N THR A 70 -13.55 12.17 8.47
CA THR A 70 -12.91 13.48 8.38
C THR A 70 -11.92 13.51 7.18
N ALA A 71 -11.15 12.45 6.99
CA ALA A 71 -10.24 12.33 5.84
C ALA A 71 -11.00 12.26 4.50
N VAL A 72 -12.14 11.56 4.44
CA VAL A 72 -13.04 11.55 3.27
C VAL A 72 -13.54 12.96 2.95
N ASP A 73 -14.02 13.71 3.94
CA ASP A 73 -14.54 15.07 3.74
C ASP A 73 -13.44 16.05 3.32
N TRP A 74 -12.28 15.92 3.92
CA TRP A 74 -11.15 16.76 3.61
C TRP A 74 -10.60 16.48 2.19
N THR A 75 -10.34 15.23 1.83
CA THR A 75 -9.83 14.89 0.48
C THR A 75 -10.83 15.24 -0.62
N TYR A 76 -12.13 15.07 -0.37
CA TYR A 76 -13.17 15.56 -1.27
C TYR A 76 -13.05 17.07 -1.51
N SER A 77 -12.83 17.85 -0.45
CA SER A 77 -12.70 19.31 -0.52
C SER A 77 -11.41 19.71 -1.23
N GLU A 78 -10.28 19.05 -0.94
CA GLU A 78 -8.99 19.28 -1.59
C GLU A 78 -9.08 19.05 -3.10
N LEU A 79 -9.61 17.90 -3.54
CA LEU A 79 -9.77 17.58 -4.96
C LEU A 79 -10.73 18.57 -5.67
N LYS A 80 -11.79 18.98 -4.99
CA LYS A 80 -12.73 19.98 -5.54
C LYS A 80 -12.07 21.34 -5.71
N ASN A 81 -11.22 21.76 -4.79
CA ASN A 81 -10.51 23.04 -4.83
C ASN A 81 -9.46 23.09 -5.96
N LEU A 82 -8.99 21.97 -6.48
CA LEU A 82 -8.12 21.92 -7.67
C LEU A 82 -8.82 22.36 -8.96
N GLY A 83 -10.16 22.41 -8.98
CA GLY A 83 -10.94 22.81 -10.16
C GLY A 83 -11.03 21.71 -11.22
N VAL A 84 -11.03 20.45 -10.83
CA VAL A 84 -11.27 19.29 -11.70
C VAL A 84 -12.71 19.26 -12.20
N ASP A 85 -13.00 18.49 -13.25
CA ASP A 85 -14.32 18.46 -13.89
C ASP A 85 -15.42 17.87 -12.99
N SER A 86 -15.07 16.85 -12.19
CA SER A 86 -16.01 16.23 -11.23
C SER A 86 -15.32 15.65 -10.03
N VAL A 87 -16.02 15.70 -8.87
CA VAL A 87 -15.62 15.01 -7.62
C VAL A 87 -16.86 14.43 -6.97
N TRP A 88 -16.78 13.19 -6.53
CA TRP A 88 -17.90 12.53 -5.80
C TRP A 88 -17.39 11.57 -4.74
N LYS A 89 -18.26 11.26 -3.79
CA LYS A 89 -18.08 10.20 -2.81
C LYS A 89 -18.80 8.95 -3.28
N GLN A 90 -18.08 7.83 -3.33
CA GLN A 90 -18.64 6.53 -3.72
C GLN A 90 -18.82 5.67 -2.48
N GLU A 91 -20.05 5.31 -2.16
CA GLU A 91 -20.40 4.53 -0.98
C GLU A 91 -19.76 3.13 -0.97
N CYS A 92 -19.25 2.73 0.21
CA CYS A 92 -18.85 1.38 0.53
C CYS A 92 -19.13 1.06 2.01
N MET A 93 -19.70 -0.14 2.27
CA MET A 93 -19.79 -0.65 3.63
C MET A 93 -18.46 -1.20 4.08
N VAL A 94 -18.00 -0.79 5.24
CA VAL A 94 -16.69 -1.16 5.78
C VAL A 94 -16.81 -1.81 7.16
N PRO A 95 -15.97 -2.80 7.48
CA PRO A 95 -15.88 -3.34 8.81
C PRO A 95 -15.40 -2.26 9.78
N HIS A 96 -15.91 -2.31 11.01
CA HIS A 96 -15.53 -1.38 12.07
C HIS A 96 -14.89 -2.14 13.22
N TRP A 97 -13.56 -2.19 13.25
CA TRP A 97 -12.78 -2.71 14.37
C TRP A 97 -12.23 -1.58 15.21
N VAL A 98 -12.25 -1.75 16.53
CA VAL A 98 -11.85 -0.71 17.49
C VAL A 98 -10.83 -1.25 18.47
N ARG A 99 -9.71 -0.54 18.64
CA ARG A 99 -8.77 -0.69 19.74
C ARG A 99 -9.17 0.30 20.83
N ARG A 100 -9.75 -0.18 21.91
CA ARG A 100 -10.17 0.70 23.03
C ARG A 100 -9.02 1.01 23.97
N LYS A 101 -8.11 0.03 24.14
CA LYS A 101 -6.89 0.17 24.96
C LYS A 101 -5.76 -0.65 24.35
N GLU A 102 -4.52 -0.22 24.60
CA GLU A 102 -3.35 -1.00 24.25
C GLU A 102 -3.35 -2.36 24.97
N ALA A 103 -2.83 -3.37 24.28
CA ALA A 103 -2.70 -4.70 24.87
C ALA A 103 -1.62 -4.70 25.95
N THR A 104 -1.88 -5.45 27.01
CA THR A 104 -0.88 -5.72 28.06
C THR A 104 -0.43 -7.17 27.94
N VAL A 105 0.88 -7.39 27.89
CA VAL A 105 1.50 -8.72 27.92
C VAL A 105 2.61 -8.71 28.96
N GLU A 106 2.52 -9.61 29.90
CA GLU A 106 3.52 -9.79 30.95
C GLU A 106 3.97 -11.26 30.97
N ILE A 107 5.25 -11.53 31.15
CA ILE A 107 5.81 -12.89 31.20
C ILE A 107 6.52 -13.16 32.52
N SER A 108 6.52 -14.42 32.95
CA SER A 108 7.21 -14.87 34.17
C SER A 108 7.71 -16.30 34.02
N THR A 109 8.89 -16.58 34.58
CA THR A 109 9.46 -17.93 34.66
C THR A 109 9.28 -18.58 36.06
N ASN A 110 8.73 -17.86 37.01
CA ASN A 110 8.55 -18.32 38.41
C ASN A 110 7.12 -18.02 38.95
N ASN A 111 6.22 -17.52 38.14
CA ASN A 111 4.83 -17.13 38.46
C ASN A 111 4.72 -16.06 39.56
N LYS A 112 5.77 -15.30 39.82
CA LYS A 112 5.79 -14.23 40.83
C LYS A 112 6.29 -12.92 40.27
N ASP A 113 7.42 -12.95 39.58
CA ASP A 113 8.06 -11.76 39.03
C ASP A 113 7.69 -11.68 37.53
N PHE A 114 6.82 -10.72 37.20
CA PHE A 114 6.36 -10.50 35.87
C PHE A 114 7.14 -9.35 35.22
N ILE A 115 7.49 -9.52 33.94
CA ILE A 115 8.15 -8.53 33.07
C ILE A 115 7.19 -8.19 31.96
N SER A 116 6.91 -6.89 31.77
CA SER A 116 6.07 -6.39 30.71
C SER A 116 6.80 -6.44 29.36
N LEU A 117 6.09 -6.82 28.31
CA LEU A 117 6.54 -6.76 26.92
C LEU A 117 5.87 -5.59 26.21
N ASN A 118 6.54 -5.01 25.21
CA ASN A 118 5.93 -4.04 24.30
C ASN A 118 5.00 -4.78 23.35
N ALA A 119 3.73 -4.48 23.43
CA ALA A 119 2.69 -5.25 22.76
C ALA A 119 1.58 -4.36 22.18
N THR A 120 0.95 -4.80 21.09
CA THR A 120 -0.24 -4.17 20.50
C THR A 120 -1.19 -5.24 19.96
N SER A 121 -2.50 -5.01 20.04
CA SER A 121 -3.49 -5.92 19.47
C SER A 121 -3.36 -5.97 17.95
N LEU A 122 -3.51 -7.16 17.36
CA LEU A 122 -3.66 -7.28 15.91
C LEU A 122 -5.04 -6.77 15.46
N GLY A 123 -5.07 -6.16 14.28
CA GLY A 123 -6.32 -5.71 13.68
C GLY A 123 -7.30 -6.87 13.44
N ASN A 124 -8.58 -6.61 13.59
CA ASN A 124 -9.69 -7.58 13.56
C ASN A 124 -9.63 -8.64 14.70
N SER A 125 -8.67 -8.55 15.61
CA SER A 125 -8.62 -9.44 16.76
C SER A 125 -9.79 -9.20 17.73
N ILE A 126 -10.21 -10.26 18.41
CA ILE A 126 -11.06 -10.11 19.61
C ILE A 126 -10.21 -9.74 20.82
N GLY A 127 -10.84 -9.06 21.79
CA GLY A 127 -10.26 -8.77 23.10
C GLY A 127 -10.48 -9.90 24.10
N THR A 128 -10.05 -9.64 25.34
CA THR A 128 -10.25 -10.50 26.52
C THR A 128 -11.37 -10.00 27.44
N GLU A 129 -12.21 -9.10 26.94
CA GLU A 129 -13.28 -8.43 27.74
C GLU A 129 -12.75 -7.72 29.01
N GLY A 130 -11.50 -7.23 28.95
CA GLY A 130 -10.83 -6.55 30.05
C GLY A 130 -10.27 -7.49 31.14
N ALA A 131 -10.46 -8.80 31.00
CA ALA A 131 -9.87 -9.79 31.89
C ALA A 131 -8.43 -10.11 31.53
N PHE A 132 -7.63 -10.52 32.54
CA PHE A 132 -6.34 -11.14 32.27
C PHE A 132 -6.49 -12.63 32.02
N TRP A 133 -5.89 -13.12 30.94
CA TRP A 133 -5.79 -14.53 30.59
C TRP A 133 -4.37 -15.01 30.82
N ASP A 134 -4.22 -16.06 31.62
CA ASP A 134 -2.93 -16.66 31.96
C ASP A 134 -2.81 -18.01 31.27
N ALA A 135 -1.64 -18.27 30.63
CA ALA A 135 -1.28 -19.59 30.12
C ALA A 135 0.22 -19.69 29.90
N GLU A 136 0.70 -20.91 29.82
CA GLU A 136 2.07 -21.20 29.40
C GLU A 136 2.25 -20.92 27.91
N ILE A 137 3.43 -20.39 27.56
CA ILE A 137 3.78 -20.09 26.17
C ILE A 137 4.40 -21.30 25.50
N ILE A 138 4.01 -21.54 24.25
CA ILE A 138 4.69 -22.45 23.33
C ILE A 138 5.14 -21.71 22.08
N GLU A 139 6.43 -21.79 21.77
CA GLU A 139 7.01 -21.13 20.59
C GLU A 139 6.91 -22.00 19.34
N VAL A 140 6.54 -21.36 18.21
CA VAL A 140 6.46 -21.98 16.89
C VAL A 140 7.04 -21.07 15.81
N TYR A 141 7.62 -21.67 14.77
CA TYR A 141 8.23 -20.95 13.65
C TYR A 141 7.36 -20.96 12.37
N GLY A 142 6.06 -20.81 12.55
CA GLY A 142 5.07 -20.73 11.47
C GLY A 142 4.00 -21.80 11.56
N LEU A 143 3.08 -21.77 10.60
CA LEU A 143 1.87 -22.62 10.60
C LEU A 143 2.18 -24.11 10.49
N ASP A 144 3.24 -24.48 9.76
CA ASP A 144 3.66 -25.90 9.60
C ASP A 144 4.16 -26.50 10.92
N THR A 145 4.92 -25.70 11.69
CA THR A 145 5.36 -26.13 13.03
C THR A 145 4.19 -26.32 13.98
N LEU A 146 3.22 -25.40 13.95
CA LEU A 146 1.98 -25.51 14.71
C LEU A 146 1.22 -26.81 14.38
N ALA A 147 1.05 -27.10 13.09
CA ALA A 147 0.37 -28.31 12.63
C ALA A 147 1.11 -29.60 13.07
N THR A 148 2.44 -29.56 13.10
CA THR A 148 3.26 -30.70 13.53
C THR A 148 3.12 -31.00 15.02
N LEU A 149 2.99 -29.96 15.88
CA LEU A 149 2.81 -30.12 17.33
C LEU A 149 1.42 -30.68 17.68
N GLY A 150 0.39 -30.28 16.94
CA GLY A 150 -0.98 -30.78 17.11
C GLY A 150 -1.66 -30.28 18.39
N GLU A 151 -2.92 -30.74 18.60
CA GLU A 151 -3.77 -30.29 19.70
C GLU A 151 -3.18 -30.61 21.08
N GLU A 152 -2.54 -31.77 21.24
CA GLU A 152 -2.02 -32.24 22.52
C GLU A 152 -1.00 -31.25 23.13
N MET A 153 -0.17 -30.63 22.29
CA MET A 153 0.84 -29.69 22.73
C MET A 153 0.32 -28.24 22.80
N ILE A 154 -0.68 -27.90 22.02
CA ILE A 154 -1.14 -26.50 21.80
C ILE A 154 -2.31 -26.15 22.72
N LYS A 155 -3.15 -27.09 23.06
CA LYS A 155 -4.37 -26.85 23.83
C LYS A 155 -4.08 -26.13 25.14
N ASP A 156 -4.90 -25.12 25.45
CA ASP A 156 -4.82 -24.27 26.64
C ASP A 156 -3.52 -23.45 26.76
N LYS A 157 -2.68 -23.38 25.72
CA LYS A 157 -1.44 -22.57 25.68
C LYS A 157 -1.66 -21.23 24.98
N ILE A 158 -0.69 -20.33 25.17
CA ILE A 158 -0.49 -19.16 24.32
C ILE A 158 0.55 -19.54 23.27
N VAL A 159 0.19 -19.48 22.00
CA VAL A 159 1.09 -19.79 20.88
C VAL A 159 1.90 -18.56 20.54
N PHE A 160 3.22 -18.66 20.59
CA PHE A 160 4.13 -17.59 20.16
C PHE A 160 4.70 -17.91 18.78
N PHE A 161 4.21 -17.20 17.75
CA PHE A 161 4.75 -17.25 16.39
C PHE A 161 6.00 -16.37 16.29
N ASN A 162 7.17 -16.98 16.11
CA ASN A 162 8.46 -16.28 16.12
C ASN A 162 9.29 -16.45 14.84
N ARG A 163 8.69 -16.74 13.67
CA ARG A 163 9.44 -16.74 12.41
C ARG A 163 9.81 -15.31 12.03
N PRO A 164 11.11 -14.95 11.99
CA PRO A 164 11.53 -13.61 11.57
C PRO A 164 11.32 -13.42 10.06
N LEU A 165 11.33 -12.16 9.62
CA LEU A 165 11.53 -11.84 8.22
C LEU A 165 12.90 -12.37 7.77
N ASP A 166 12.96 -13.00 6.59
CA ASP A 166 14.21 -13.53 6.03
C ASP A 166 15.19 -12.38 5.70
N PRO A 167 16.28 -12.21 6.48
CA PRO A 167 17.21 -11.09 6.30
C PRO A 167 18.07 -11.23 5.04
N THR A 168 18.01 -12.35 4.33
CA THR A 168 18.75 -12.56 3.07
C THR A 168 18.00 -11.99 1.85
N GLN A 169 16.72 -11.62 2.02
CA GLN A 169 15.94 -11.02 0.96
C GLN A 169 16.30 -9.54 0.77
N ILE A 170 16.83 -9.20 -0.40
CA ILE A 170 17.12 -7.79 -0.76
C ILE A 170 15.85 -6.95 -0.80
N HIS A 171 14.74 -7.52 -1.29
CA HIS A 171 13.43 -6.87 -1.28
C HIS A 171 12.67 -7.23 -0.01
N THR A 172 12.52 -6.26 0.89
CA THR A 172 11.85 -6.44 2.18
C THR A 172 10.40 -6.91 2.03
N GLY A 173 9.68 -6.52 0.97
CA GLY A 173 8.35 -7.04 0.66
C GLY A 173 8.30 -8.55 0.41
N ARG A 174 9.40 -9.16 -0.10
CA ARG A 174 9.49 -10.62 -0.21
C ARG A 174 9.74 -11.28 1.15
N ALA A 175 10.56 -10.66 1.99
CA ALA A 175 10.77 -11.12 3.36
C ALA A 175 9.44 -11.10 4.13
N TYR A 176 8.69 -10.00 4.03
CA TYR A 176 7.36 -9.85 4.61
C TYR A 176 6.38 -10.91 4.10
N GLY A 177 6.28 -11.09 2.79
CA GLY A 177 5.41 -12.13 2.18
C GLY A 177 5.75 -13.55 2.64
N GLY A 178 7.02 -13.81 3.02
CA GLY A 178 7.47 -15.09 3.56
C GLY A 178 7.11 -15.32 5.04
N ALA A 179 6.64 -14.30 5.77
CA ALA A 179 6.38 -14.39 7.22
C ALA A 179 4.97 -13.96 7.64
N VAL A 180 4.27 -13.16 6.84
CA VAL A 180 2.99 -12.52 7.20
C VAL A 180 1.85 -13.47 7.52
N ASP A 181 1.89 -14.72 7.01
CA ASP A 181 0.86 -15.74 7.26
C ASP A 181 0.72 -16.06 8.75
N GLN A 182 1.80 -15.99 9.53
CA GLN A 182 1.75 -16.22 10.99
C GLN A 182 0.99 -15.12 11.73
N ARG A 183 0.97 -13.89 11.21
CA ARG A 183 0.16 -12.79 11.74
C ARG A 183 -1.28 -12.88 11.23
N SER A 184 -1.44 -12.97 9.92
CA SER A 184 -2.77 -12.87 9.30
C SER A 184 -3.63 -14.11 9.53
N ARG A 185 -3.04 -15.30 9.68
CA ARG A 185 -3.75 -16.59 9.84
C ARG A 185 -3.42 -17.34 11.13
N GLY A 186 -2.35 -16.94 11.82
CA GLY A 186 -1.89 -17.60 13.05
C GLY A 186 -2.97 -17.75 14.09
N PRO A 187 -3.72 -16.70 14.47
CA PRO A 187 -4.78 -16.78 15.46
C PRO A 187 -5.87 -17.78 15.10
N ALA A 188 -6.36 -17.77 13.85
CA ALA A 188 -7.37 -18.74 13.39
C ALA A 188 -6.85 -20.18 13.39
N MET A 189 -5.60 -20.38 12.95
CA MET A 189 -4.99 -21.72 12.93
C MET A 189 -4.72 -22.23 14.32
N ALA A 190 -4.19 -21.42 15.24
CA ALA A 190 -3.93 -21.81 16.62
C ALA A 190 -5.22 -22.16 17.37
N ALA A 191 -6.32 -21.42 17.10
CA ALA A 191 -7.63 -21.69 17.67
C ALA A 191 -8.14 -23.12 17.34
N ARG A 192 -7.86 -23.62 16.12
CA ARG A 192 -8.25 -24.99 15.70
C ARG A 192 -7.59 -26.07 16.54
N PHE A 193 -6.45 -25.78 17.16
CA PHE A 193 -5.71 -26.67 18.08
C PHE A 193 -5.97 -26.35 19.56
N GLY A 194 -6.99 -25.52 19.86
CA GLY A 194 -7.39 -25.20 21.22
C GLY A 194 -6.48 -24.22 21.96
N ALA A 195 -5.67 -23.42 21.26
CA ALA A 195 -4.90 -22.33 21.89
C ALA A 195 -5.82 -21.29 22.54
N LYS A 196 -5.35 -20.68 23.63
CA LYS A 196 -6.08 -19.59 24.32
C LYS A 196 -5.88 -18.22 23.63
N ALA A 197 -4.67 -17.93 23.19
CA ALA A 197 -4.28 -16.68 22.53
C ALA A 197 -3.04 -16.88 21.68
N VAL A 198 -2.70 -15.86 20.90
CA VAL A 198 -1.50 -15.84 20.07
C VAL A 198 -0.67 -14.60 20.35
N LEU A 199 0.64 -14.78 20.50
CA LEU A 199 1.65 -13.73 20.39
C LEU A 199 2.34 -13.86 19.04
N VAL A 200 2.60 -12.74 18.37
CA VAL A 200 3.26 -12.71 17.06
C VAL A 200 4.45 -11.77 17.13
N ARG A 201 5.61 -12.22 16.67
CA ARG A 201 6.76 -11.37 16.42
C ARG A 201 6.42 -10.30 15.39
N SER A 202 6.78 -9.06 15.64
CA SER A 202 6.59 -7.94 14.71
C SER A 202 7.28 -8.15 13.36
N MET A 203 6.63 -7.63 12.29
CA MET A 203 6.98 -7.92 10.88
C MET A 203 8.01 -6.93 10.32
N THR A 204 9.22 -6.91 10.89
CA THR A 204 10.36 -6.10 10.43
C THR A 204 11.67 -6.87 10.55
N THR A 205 12.71 -6.42 9.87
CA THR A 205 14.09 -6.87 10.06
C THR A 205 14.82 -6.08 11.15
N LEU A 206 14.26 -4.93 11.56
CA LEU A 206 14.79 -4.12 12.65
C LEU A 206 14.59 -4.82 14.00
N ILE A 207 15.55 -4.73 14.89
CA ILE A 207 15.42 -5.19 16.27
C ILE A 207 15.22 -3.98 17.16
N ASP A 208 13.98 -3.75 17.57
CA ASP A 208 13.58 -2.63 18.41
C ASP A 208 12.46 -3.00 19.40
N ASP A 209 11.98 -2.00 20.13
CA ASP A 209 10.93 -2.13 21.14
C ASP A 209 9.54 -1.72 20.62
N VAL A 210 9.36 -1.62 19.28
CA VAL A 210 8.11 -1.17 18.67
C VAL A 210 7.31 -2.35 18.11
N PRO A 211 6.11 -2.62 18.63
CA PRO A 211 5.26 -3.68 18.10
C PRO A 211 4.54 -3.20 16.81
N HIS A 212 4.38 -4.13 15.85
CA HIS A 212 3.69 -3.92 14.57
C HIS A 212 2.31 -4.59 14.59
N THR A 213 1.25 -3.82 14.38
CA THR A 213 -0.10 -4.34 14.19
C THR A 213 -0.29 -4.93 12.78
N GLY A 214 -1.49 -5.02 12.33
CA GLY A 214 -1.92 -5.46 11.00
C GLY A 214 -3.02 -6.50 11.10
N VAL A 215 -3.73 -6.71 10.00
CA VAL A 215 -4.93 -7.53 9.99
C VAL A 215 -4.67 -8.99 10.35
N THR A 216 -5.58 -9.56 11.16
CA THR A 216 -5.77 -11.02 11.29
C THR A 216 -7.12 -11.42 10.69
N VAL A 217 -7.18 -12.60 10.09
CA VAL A 217 -8.36 -13.14 9.43
C VAL A 217 -8.77 -14.41 10.13
N TYR A 218 -10.00 -14.43 10.65
CA TYR A 218 -10.60 -15.61 11.24
C TYR A 218 -11.46 -16.35 10.22
N ASP A 219 -11.65 -17.65 10.46
CA ASP A 219 -12.68 -18.42 9.74
C ASP A 219 -14.07 -17.88 10.11
N GLU A 220 -14.99 -17.86 9.16
CA GLU A 220 -16.34 -17.28 9.35
C GLU A 220 -17.07 -17.89 10.54
N ASP A 221 -17.09 -19.22 10.64
CA ASP A 221 -17.71 -20.00 11.73
C ASP A 221 -16.68 -20.52 12.75
N GLY A 222 -15.43 -20.03 12.71
CA GLY A 222 -14.34 -20.50 13.54
C GLY A 222 -14.31 -19.88 14.93
N ILE A 223 -13.68 -20.59 15.87
CA ILE A 223 -13.36 -20.04 17.19
C ILE A 223 -12.37 -18.89 17.00
N LYS A 224 -12.68 -17.73 17.59
CA LYS A 224 -11.80 -16.58 17.60
C LYS A 224 -11.05 -16.52 18.93
N ILE A 225 -9.77 -16.24 18.88
CA ILE A 225 -8.90 -16.05 20.06
C ILE A 225 -8.11 -14.75 19.92
N PRO A 226 -7.67 -14.10 21.02
CA PRO A 226 -6.89 -12.88 20.95
C PRO A 226 -5.57 -13.08 20.21
N GLY A 227 -5.25 -12.15 19.29
CA GLY A 227 -3.98 -12.05 18.60
C GLY A 227 -3.28 -10.74 18.97
N ILE A 228 -2.05 -10.82 19.43
CA ILE A 228 -1.27 -9.69 19.92
C ILE A 228 0.12 -9.74 19.30
N ALA A 229 0.59 -8.64 18.74
CA ALA A 229 1.97 -8.49 18.31
C ALA A 229 2.85 -8.05 19.48
N ILE A 230 4.07 -8.56 19.55
CA ILE A 230 5.12 -8.10 20.46
C ILE A 230 6.30 -7.56 19.66
N SER A 231 7.07 -6.66 20.25
CA SER A 231 8.27 -6.10 19.62
C SER A 231 9.28 -7.19 19.22
N THR A 232 10.14 -6.89 18.26
CA THR A 232 11.19 -7.83 17.85
C THR A 232 12.20 -8.06 18.96
N GLN A 233 12.53 -7.03 19.74
CA GLN A 233 13.44 -7.14 20.90
C GLN A 233 12.85 -8.04 21.99
N ASP A 234 11.56 -7.91 22.28
CA ASP A 234 10.87 -8.76 23.25
C ASP A 234 10.74 -10.20 22.74
N ALA A 235 10.51 -10.38 21.44
CA ALA A 235 10.47 -11.69 20.80
C ALA A 235 11.81 -12.44 20.94
N GLU A 236 12.95 -11.76 20.71
CA GLU A 236 14.28 -12.34 20.95
C GLU A 236 14.48 -12.72 22.42
N SER A 237 14.08 -11.84 23.34
CA SER A 237 14.22 -12.06 24.78
C SER A 237 13.37 -13.24 25.25
N LEU A 238 12.13 -13.35 24.80
CA LEU A 238 11.22 -14.45 25.09
C LEU A 238 11.75 -15.79 24.56
N SER A 239 12.18 -15.81 23.30
CA SER A 239 12.76 -16.99 22.66
C SER A 239 14.00 -17.47 23.38
N ALA A 240 14.86 -16.57 23.85
CA ALA A 240 16.06 -16.93 24.66
C ALA A 240 15.68 -17.61 25.96
N LEU A 241 14.61 -17.18 26.64
CA LEU A 241 14.14 -17.83 27.86
C LEU A 241 13.65 -19.28 27.60
N ILE A 242 12.86 -19.45 26.53
CA ILE A 242 12.32 -20.75 26.11
C ILE A 242 13.46 -21.71 25.71
N THR A 243 14.41 -21.22 24.92
CA THR A 243 15.58 -22.00 24.46
C THR A 243 16.47 -22.47 25.64
N GLN A 244 16.49 -21.73 26.75
CA GLN A 244 17.14 -22.15 27.99
C GLN A 244 16.37 -23.26 28.73
N GLY A 245 15.28 -23.76 28.20
CA GLY A 245 14.46 -24.80 28.82
C GLY A 245 13.56 -24.30 29.94
N LYS A 246 13.33 -22.99 30.05
CA LYS A 246 12.43 -22.42 31.05
C LYS A 246 10.99 -22.55 30.61
N SER A 247 10.08 -22.96 31.49
CA SER A 247 8.67 -22.78 31.32
C SER A 247 8.32 -21.30 31.51
N VAL A 248 7.69 -20.69 30.55
CA VAL A 248 7.32 -19.25 30.56
C VAL A 248 5.81 -19.15 30.60
N MET A 249 5.30 -18.54 31.67
CA MET A 249 3.88 -18.15 31.76
C MET A 249 3.68 -16.74 31.18
N ALA A 250 2.66 -16.53 30.40
CA ALA A 250 2.22 -15.20 30.06
C ALA A 250 0.88 -14.88 30.71
N ARG A 251 0.72 -13.61 31.02
CA ARG A 251 -0.52 -12.95 31.41
C ARG A 251 -0.80 -11.87 30.38
N LEU A 252 -1.96 -11.93 29.72
CA LEU A 252 -2.30 -10.94 28.69
C LEU A 252 -3.74 -10.40 28.86
N SER A 253 -3.92 -9.15 28.47
CA SER A 253 -5.22 -8.49 28.38
C SER A 253 -5.28 -7.62 27.14
N ALA A 254 -6.39 -7.64 26.42
CA ALA A 254 -6.65 -6.83 25.25
C ALA A 254 -8.10 -6.28 25.30
N ASP A 255 -8.26 -4.99 25.00
CA ASP A 255 -9.56 -4.36 24.90
C ASP A 255 -9.74 -3.82 23.47
N CYS A 256 -10.22 -4.69 22.61
CA CYS A 256 -10.48 -4.43 21.20
C CYS A 256 -11.59 -5.35 20.67
N GLY A 257 -12.10 -5.07 19.49
CA GLY A 257 -13.09 -5.95 18.87
C GLY A 257 -13.83 -5.29 17.72
N MET A 258 -14.60 -6.11 16.99
CA MET A 258 -15.48 -5.66 15.92
C MET A 258 -16.72 -5.00 16.52
N GLU A 259 -17.15 -3.92 15.90
CA GLU A 259 -18.44 -3.25 16.09
C GLU A 259 -19.31 -3.44 14.82
N GLU A 260 -20.46 -2.77 14.75
CA GLU A 260 -21.30 -2.80 13.56
C GLU A 260 -20.61 -2.13 12.38
N ASP A 261 -20.71 -2.76 11.20
CA ASP A 261 -20.19 -2.20 9.95
C ASP A 261 -20.74 -0.80 9.71
N LYS A 262 -19.92 0.07 9.15
CA LYS A 262 -20.30 1.46 8.88
C LYS A 262 -20.31 1.76 7.39
N LEU A 263 -21.15 2.72 7.01
CA LEU A 263 -21.08 3.32 5.69
C LEU A 263 -19.92 4.30 5.66
N SER A 264 -19.04 4.14 4.69
CA SER A 264 -17.95 5.05 4.37
C SER A 264 -17.84 5.25 2.85
N HIS A 265 -16.80 5.91 2.37
CA HIS A 265 -16.73 6.32 0.97
C HIS A 265 -15.31 6.28 0.41
N ASN A 266 -15.17 5.80 -0.83
CA ASN A 266 -14.05 6.24 -1.67
C ASN A 266 -14.29 7.69 -2.09
N VAL A 267 -13.22 8.47 -2.25
CA VAL A 267 -13.29 9.79 -2.88
C VAL A 267 -12.74 9.68 -4.30
N VAL A 268 -13.54 10.09 -5.28
CA VAL A 268 -13.20 9.97 -6.70
C VAL A 268 -13.24 11.35 -7.36
N ALA A 269 -12.21 11.67 -8.16
CA ALA A 269 -12.14 12.90 -8.93
C ALA A 269 -11.73 12.62 -10.37
N GLU A 270 -12.19 13.45 -11.31
CA GLU A 270 -11.88 13.31 -12.73
C GLU A 270 -11.51 14.62 -13.41
N ILE A 271 -10.58 14.48 -14.36
CA ILE A 271 -10.37 15.42 -15.46
C ILE A 271 -10.70 14.64 -16.75
N ARG A 272 -11.74 15.07 -17.49
CA ARG A 272 -12.21 14.36 -18.66
C ARG A 272 -11.25 14.50 -19.83
N GLY A 273 -10.98 13.38 -20.51
CA GLY A 273 -10.15 13.34 -21.69
C GLY A 273 -10.77 14.05 -22.90
N SER A 274 -9.92 14.70 -23.70
CA SER A 274 -10.32 15.47 -24.87
C SER A 274 -10.41 14.65 -26.17
N GLU A 275 -9.64 13.54 -26.27
CA GLU A 275 -9.56 12.71 -27.48
C GLU A 275 -10.12 11.30 -27.25
N PHE A 276 -9.79 10.70 -26.09
CA PHE A 276 -10.17 9.33 -25.70
C PHE A 276 -10.86 9.33 -24.33
N PRO A 277 -12.03 9.98 -24.18
CA PRO A 277 -12.69 10.16 -22.88
C PRO A 277 -13.15 8.86 -22.22
N ASP A 278 -13.28 7.78 -22.97
CA ASP A 278 -13.70 6.46 -22.48
C ASP A 278 -12.53 5.56 -22.03
N GLU A 279 -11.28 6.00 -22.24
CA GLU A 279 -10.07 5.38 -21.73
C GLU A 279 -9.64 6.09 -20.45
N ILE A 280 -9.62 5.36 -19.33
CA ILE A 280 -9.30 5.93 -18.01
C ILE A 280 -7.87 5.58 -17.64
N ILE A 281 -7.12 6.59 -17.18
CA ILE A 281 -5.86 6.43 -16.46
C ILE A 281 -6.14 6.79 -15.00
N LEU A 282 -6.12 5.80 -14.12
CA LEU A 282 -6.38 5.96 -12.70
C LEU A 282 -5.07 6.13 -11.94
N VAL A 283 -5.05 7.04 -10.96
CA VAL A 283 -4.06 7.12 -9.89
C VAL A 283 -4.76 7.02 -8.55
N GLY A 284 -4.19 6.30 -7.58
CA GLY A 284 -4.81 6.13 -6.27
C GLY A 284 -3.84 5.65 -5.20
N GLY A 285 -4.35 5.62 -4.01
CA GLY A 285 -3.81 5.04 -2.79
C GLY A 285 -4.95 4.84 -1.80
N HIS A 286 -4.72 4.16 -0.68
CA HIS A 286 -5.77 3.99 0.32
C HIS A 286 -5.78 5.12 1.36
N LEU A 287 -6.99 5.58 1.67
CA LEU A 287 -7.17 6.73 2.55
C LEU A 287 -7.16 6.36 4.02
N ASP A 288 -7.56 5.14 4.36
CA ASP A 288 -7.50 4.64 5.72
C ASP A 288 -6.05 4.34 6.16
N SER A 289 -5.84 4.19 7.43
CA SER A 289 -4.56 3.79 8.03
C SER A 289 -4.83 3.08 9.36
N TRP A 290 -3.83 2.37 9.88
CA TRP A 290 -3.92 1.90 11.26
C TRP A 290 -4.02 3.05 12.26
N ASP A 291 -4.61 2.75 13.41
CA ASP A 291 -4.94 3.69 14.49
C ASP A 291 -3.75 4.07 15.38
N LEU A 292 -2.58 3.43 15.21
CA LEU A 292 -1.41 3.62 16.07
C LEU A 292 -0.66 4.94 15.81
N ALA A 293 -0.74 5.46 14.60
CA ALA A 293 -0.09 6.71 14.17
C ALA A 293 -0.88 7.36 13.04
N GLY A 294 -0.31 8.41 12.44
CA GLY A 294 -0.96 9.15 11.35
C GLY A 294 -0.93 8.46 9.99
N GLY A 295 -0.32 7.27 9.83
CA GLY A 295 -0.24 6.57 8.55
C GLY A 295 0.35 7.47 7.47
N ALA A 296 1.55 8.01 7.72
CA ALA A 296 2.16 8.97 6.81
C ALA A 296 2.77 8.29 5.59
N HIS A 297 3.40 7.12 5.79
CA HIS A 297 3.86 6.28 4.68
C HIS A 297 2.79 5.31 4.21
N ASP A 298 1.96 4.79 5.11
CA ASP A 298 0.97 3.74 4.86
C ASP A 298 -0.47 4.26 5.14
N ASP A 299 -1.22 4.80 4.16
CA ASP A 299 -0.80 5.18 2.83
C ASP A 299 -1.10 6.66 2.54
N GLY A 300 -0.86 7.54 3.51
CA GLY A 300 -0.98 8.99 3.29
C GLY A 300 -0.10 9.47 2.14
N ALA A 301 1.12 8.90 2.01
CA ALA A 301 2.05 9.25 0.94
C ALA A 301 1.46 8.97 -0.45
N GLY A 302 0.87 7.81 -0.68
CA GLY A 302 0.29 7.45 -1.97
C GLY A 302 -0.95 8.27 -2.31
N CYS A 303 -1.81 8.53 -1.32
CA CYS A 303 -2.92 9.47 -1.48
C CYS A 303 -2.42 10.84 -1.94
N MET A 304 -1.40 11.38 -1.28
CA MET A 304 -0.88 12.71 -1.60
C MET A 304 -0.11 12.74 -2.93
N HIS A 305 0.60 11.67 -3.30
CA HIS A 305 1.15 11.52 -4.65
C HIS A 305 0.05 11.63 -5.71
N SER A 306 -1.08 10.95 -5.50
CA SER A 306 -2.20 10.90 -6.45
C SER A 306 -2.88 12.27 -6.61
N ILE A 307 -3.11 13.00 -5.52
CA ILE A 307 -3.63 14.39 -5.58
C ILE A 307 -2.62 15.31 -6.30
N GLN A 308 -1.31 15.13 -6.02
CA GLN A 308 -0.27 15.97 -6.61
C GLN A 308 -0.13 15.78 -8.13
N VAL A 309 -0.43 14.59 -8.67
CA VAL A 309 -0.53 14.36 -10.12
C VAL A 309 -1.50 15.36 -10.75
N PHE A 310 -2.68 15.49 -10.18
CA PHE A 310 -3.73 16.40 -10.68
C PHE A 310 -3.31 17.86 -10.56
N GLU A 311 -2.84 18.27 -9.39
CA GLU A 311 -2.36 19.63 -9.18
C GLU A 311 -1.26 20.02 -10.17
N THR A 312 -0.26 19.14 -10.33
CA THR A 312 0.88 19.44 -11.23
C THR A 312 0.44 19.59 -12.66
N LEU A 313 -0.41 18.69 -13.19
CA LEU A 313 -0.89 18.76 -14.56
C LEU A 313 -1.77 20.00 -14.81
N ILE A 314 -2.65 20.33 -13.87
CA ILE A 314 -3.47 21.55 -13.93
C ILE A 314 -2.59 22.80 -13.93
N ALA A 315 -1.63 22.89 -13.00
CA ALA A 315 -0.74 24.04 -12.88
C ALA A 315 0.16 24.25 -14.11
N LEU A 316 0.52 23.17 -14.81
CA LEU A 316 1.27 23.23 -16.06
C LEU A 316 0.39 23.49 -17.28
N GLY A 317 -0.94 23.63 -17.12
CA GLY A 317 -1.90 23.86 -18.20
C GLY A 317 -2.07 22.65 -19.13
N TYR A 318 -1.77 21.46 -18.64
CA TYR A 318 -1.91 20.23 -19.41
C TYR A 318 -3.37 19.87 -19.62
N LYS A 319 -3.72 19.51 -20.85
CA LYS A 319 -5.05 19.01 -21.20
C LYS A 319 -4.94 17.54 -21.58
N PRO A 320 -5.47 16.63 -20.76
CA PRO A 320 -5.31 15.21 -21.01
C PRO A 320 -6.13 14.79 -22.25
N LYS A 321 -5.59 13.81 -22.97
CA LYS A 321 -6.27 13.14 -24.10
C LYS A 321 -7.25 12.10 -23.58
N ARG A 322 -6.87 11.37 -22.53
CA ARG A 322 -7.65 10.35 -21.82
C ARG A 322 -8.21 10.90 -20.50
N THR A 323 -9.25 10.29 -20.01
CA THR A 323 -9.78 10.67 -18.69
C THR A 323 -8.78 10.28 -17.60
N LEU A 324 -8.35 11.27 -16.82
CA LEU A 324 -7.56 11.04 -15.61
C LEU A 324 -8.52 10.91 -14.44
N ARG A 325 -8.36 9.84 -13.64
CA ARG A 325 -9.18 9.60 -12.46
C ARG A 325 -8.28 9.42 -11.23
N CYS A 326 -8.57 10.19 -10.17
CA CYS A 326 -7.94 10.05 -8.87
C CYS A 326 -8.91 9.32 -7.94
N VAL A 327 -8.45 8.29 -7.24
CA VAL A 327 -9.28 7.54 -6.30
C VAL A 327 -8.55 7.39 -4.98
N MET A 328 -9.16 7.90 -3.90
CA MET A 328 -8.77 7.62 -2.54
C MET A 328 -9.61 6.43 -2.08
N PHE A 329 -9.01 5.25 -2.02
CA PHE A 329 -9.70 4.03 -1.64
C PHE A 329 -9.89 3.97 -0.13
N MET A 330 -10.98 3.36 0.31
CA MET A 330 -11.28 3.18 1.72
C MET A 330 -11.24 1.70 2.09
N ASN A 331 -10.69 1.38 3.26
CA ASN A 331 -10.65 0.03 3.81
C ASN A 331 -9.66 -0.92 3.12
N GLU A 332 -8.46 -0.49 2.80
CA GLU A 332 -7.39 -1.40 2.39
C GLU A 332 -6.92 -2.23 3.58
N GLU A 333 -6.59 -1.59 4.69
CA GLU A 333 -5.89 -2.11 5.86
C GLU A 333 -6.55 -3.36 6.46
N ASN A 334 -7.86 -3.46 6.44
CA ASN A 334 -8.55 -4.59 7.06
C ASN A 334 -9.73 -5.15 6.26
N GLY A 335 -9.77 -4.94 4.91
CA GLY A 335 -10.88 -5.53 4.17
C GLY A 335 -10.92 -5.39 2.65
N LEU A 336 -10.38 -4.34 2.04
CA LEU A 336 -10.48 -4.00 0.61
C LEU A 336 -11.92 -3.67 0.14
N ALA A 337 -12.78 -3.16 1.01
CA ALA A 337 -14.17 -2.89 0.66
C ALA A 337 -14.28 -1.80 -0.42
N GLY A 338 -13.49 -0.73 -0.32
CA GLY A 338 -13.45 0.37 -1.27
C GLY A 338 -13.01 -0.06 -2.66
N GLY A 339 -11.87 -0.75 -2.78
CA GLY A 339 -11.37 -1.26 -4.06
C GLY A 339 -12.36 -2.22 -4.74
N LYS A 340 -12.99 -3.11 -3.97
CA LYS A 340 -14.05 -4.02 -4.47
C LYS A 340 -15.30 -3.26 -4.92
N ALA A 341 -15.76 -2.26 -4.14
CA ALA A 341 -16.92 -1.45 -4.48
C ALA A 341 -16.66 -0.62 -5.75
N TYR A 342 -15.46 -0.03 -5.86
CA TYR A 342 -15.04 0.71 -7.04
C TYR A 342 -15.05 -0.16 -8.29
N ALA A 343 -14.37 -1.31 -8.28
CA ALA A 343 -14.32 -2.20 -9.41
C ALA A 343 -15.71 -2.74 -9.80
N LYS A 344 -16.57 -3.04 -8.82
CA LYS A 344 -17.95 -3.47 -9.06
C LYS A 344 -18.77 -2.41 -9.78
N ALA A 345 -18.67 -1.14 -9.36
CA ALA A 345 -19.37 -0.02 -10.00
C ALA A 345 -18.82 0.24 -11.40
N SER A 346 -17.52 0.26 -11.58
CA SER A 346 -16.84 0.43 -12.85
C SER A 346 -17.22 -0.65 -13.87
N ASN A 347 -17.23 -1.92 -13.46
CA ASN A 347 -17.64 -3.05 -14.31
C ASN A 347 -19.13 -2.94 -14.70
N LYS A 348 -20.00 -2.52 -13.79
CA LYS A 348 -21.42 -2.28 -14.06
C LYS A 348 -21.60 -1.18 -15.11
N ASN A 349 -20.82 -0.13 -15.03
CA ASN A 349 -20.83 0.99 -15.96
C ASN A 349 -20.10 0.67 -17.29
N LYS A 350 -19.44 -0.49 -17.39
CA LYS A 350 -18.61 -0.90 -18.55
C LYS A 350 -17.47 0.08 -18.83
N GLU A 351 -16.92 0.66 -17.78
CA GLU A 351 -15.75 1.52 -17.89
C GLU A 351 -14.50 0.69 -18.23
N PHE A 352 -13.55 1.31 -18.91
CA PHE A 352 -12.28 0.71 -19.25
C PHE A 352 -11.11 1.53 -18.68
N HIS A 353 -10.36 0.93 -17.81
CA HIS A 353 -9.10 1.49 -17.31
C HIS A 353 -7.96 1.00 -18.19
N LEU A 354 -7.43 1.88 -19.04
CA LEU A 354 -6.23 1.60 -19.83
C LEU A 354 -5.05 1.28 -18.89
N ALA A 355 -4.91 2.08 -17.83
CA ALA A 355 -3.96 1.88 -16.77
C ALA A 355 -4.56 2.29 -15.41
N ALA A 356 -4.24 1.55 -14.35
CA ALA A 356 -4.48 1.94 -12.98
C ALA A 356 -3.16 1.91 -12.21
N ILE A 357 -2.81 3.02 -11.55
CA ILE A 357 -1.54 3.21 -10.83
C ILE A 357 -1.85 3.39 -9.36
N GLU A 358 -1.26 2.55 -8.50
CA GLU A 358 -1.35 2.65 -7.05
C GLU A 358 0.02 2.93 -6.45
N SER A 359 0.05 3.81 -5.45
CA SER A 359 1.24 4.09 -4.65
C SER A 359 0.91 3.67 -3.21
N ASP A 360 1.50 2.56 -2.75
CA ASP A 360 1.25 1.95 -1.45
C ASP A 360 2.50 1.21 -0.96
N LEU A 361 3.63 1.93 -0.90
CA LEU A 361 4.90 1.45 -0.33
C LEU A 361 5.68 2.62 0.30
N GLY A 362 4.95 3.67 0.69
CA GLY A 362 5.48 4.84 1.36
C GLY A 362 6.10 5.90 0.47
N GLY A 363 6.41 7.05 1.08
CA GLY A 363 6.99 8.23 0.44
C GLY A 363 8.51 8.21 0.37
N PHE A 364 9.14 7.05 0.13
CA PHE A 364 10.60 6.92 -0.02
C PHE A 364 11.05 7.23 -1.44
N THR A 365 12.38 7.34 -1.65
CA THR A 365 12.97 7.63 -2.97
C THR A 365 12.41 6.69 -4.04
N PRO A 366 11.72 7.19 -5.09
CA PRO A 366 11.18 6.35 -6.15
C PRO A 366 12.32 5.66 -6.93
N ARG A 367 12.11 4.39 -7.30
CA ARG A 367 13.03 3.57 -8.10
C ARG A 367 12.40 3.10 -9.40
N GLY A 368 11.16 3.49 -9.67
CA GLY A 368 10.43 3.14 -10.87
C GLY A 368 9.07 2.52 -10.60
N PHE A 369 8.63 1.67 -11.53
CA PHE A 369 7.29 1.09 -11.47
C PHE A 369 7.32 -0.39 -11.82
N GLY A 370 6.41 -1.14 -11.24
CA GLY A 370 6.15 -2.51 -11.60
C GLY A 370 4.74 -2.67 -12.15
N CYS A 371 4.53 -3.57 -13.11
CA CYS A 371 3.23 -3.73 -13.72
C CYS A 371 2.80 -5.19 -13.91
N SER A 372 1.49 -5.39 -13.93
CA SER A 372 0.84 -6.65 -14.25
C SER A 372 -0.45 -6.40 -15.03
N ALA A 373 -0.91 -7.41 -15.78
CA ALA A 373 -2.20 -7.42 -16.47
C ALA A 373 -2.69 -8.87 -16.60
N LYS A 374 -3.76 -9.08 -17.38
CA LYS A 374 -4.12 -10.42 -17.85
C LYS A 374 -3.06 -10.95 -18.82
N ASP A 375 -2.88 -12.26 -18.82
CA ASP A 375 -1.81 -12.93 -19.59
C ASP A 375 -1.91 -12.67 -21.09
N ASP A 376 -3.12 -12.57 -21.64
CA ASP A 376 -3.39 -12.35 -23.06
C ASP A 376 -2.97 -10.96 -23.56
N VAL A 377 -3.01 -9.93 -22.70
CA VAL A 377 -2.65 -8.54 -23.04
C VAL A 377 -1.32 -8.10 -22.43
N PHE A 378 -0.77 -8.86 -21.47
CA PHE A 378 0.37 -8.43 -20.68
C PHE A 378 1.63 -8.17 -21.51
N LYS A 379 1.96 -9.08 -22.45
CA LYS A 379 3.21 -8.96 -23.20
C LYS A 379 3.29 -7.72 -24.10
N PRO A 380 2.25 -7.38 -24.90
CA PRO A 380 2.26 -6.14 -25.67
C PRO A 380 2.27 -4.90 -24.76
N TYR A 381 1.47 -4.87 -23.69
CA TYR A 381 1.45 -3.75 -22.75
C TYR A 381 2.79 -3.55 -22.04
N LEU A 382 3.45 -4.63 -21.61
CA LEU A 382 4.76 -4.55 -21.01
C LEU A 382 5.79 -3.94 -21.98
N SER A 383 5.73 -4.31 -23.25
CA SER A 383 6.65 -3.77 -24.27
C SER A 383 6.43 -2.26 -24.48
N SER A 384 5.16 -1.82 -24.59
CA SER A 384 4.82 -0.39 -24.69
C SER A 384 5.24 0.36 -23.42
N PHE A 385 4.93 -0.16 -22.26
CA PHE A 385 5.29 0.39 -20.95
C PHE A 385 6.81 0.57 -20.82
N GLN A 386 7.59 -0.46 -21.15
CA GLN A 386 9.04 -0.38 -21.07
C GLN A 386 9.65 0.61 -22.07
N SER A 387 8.97 0.92 -23.17
CA SER A 387 9.44 1.92 -24.14
C SER A 387 9.51 3.34 -23.54
N PHE A 388 8.81 3.59 -22.43
CA PHE A 388 8.85 4.87 -21.71
C PHE A 388 10.11 5.04 -20.86
N GLU A 389 10.87 3.95 -20.61
CA GLU A 389 12.05 4.01 -19.73
C GLU A 389 13.08 5.03 -20.24
N LYS A 390 13.23 5.21 -21.55
CA LYS A 390 14.12 6.23 -22.13
C LYS A 390 13.85 7.67 -21.65
N PHE A 391 12.60 7.98 -21.26
CA PHE A 391 12.22 9.28 -20.74
C PHE A 391 12.38 9.37 -19.21
N LEU A 392 12.37 8.22 -18.53
CA LEU A 392 12.38 8.10 -17.08
C LEU A 392 13.79 7.75 -16.53
N ASP A 393 14.64 7.17 -17.36
CA ASP A 393 16.05 6.83 -17.03
C ASP A 393 16.86 8.01 -16.49
N PRO A 394 16.73 9.25 -17.02
CA PRO A 394 17.41 10.42 -16.44
C PRO A 394 17.03 10.73 -14.99
N TYR A 395 15.95 10.12 -14.48
CA TYR A 395 15.43 10.28 -13.12
C TYR A 395 15.61 9.00 -12.27
N ASP A 396 16.42 8.04 -12.73
CA ASP A 396 16.72 6.76 -12.06
C ASP A 396 15.44 5.91 -11.82
N LEU A 397 14.51 5.94 -12.79
CA LEU A 397 13.25 5.20 -12.72
C LEU A 397 13.23 4.06 -13.74
N HIS A 398 13.01 2.84 -13.25
CA HIS A 398 12.99 1.62 -14.04
C HIS A 398 11.59 1.01 -14.13
N LEU A 399 11.28 0.44 -15.31
CA LEU A 399 9.99 -0.16 -15.61
C LEU A 399 10.09 -1.69 -15.69
N LYS A 400 9.41 -2.41 -14.82
CA LYS A 400 9.57 -3.87 -14.66
C LYS A 400 8.24 -4.61 -14.67
N ALA A 401 8.29 -5.86 -15.06
CA ALA A 401 7.20 -6.79 -14.85
C ALA A 401 7.00 -7.10 -13.36
N GLY A 402 5.75 -7.34 -12.97
CA GLY A 402 5.34 -7.65 -11.61
C GLY A 402 5.05 -6.38 -10.78
N GLY A 403 3.99 -6.40 -10.03
CA GLY A 403 3.48 -5.27 -9.24
C GLY A 403 2.03 -4.97 -9.60
N GLY A 404 1.57 -3.85 -9.15
CA GLY A 404 0.18 -3.41 -9.08
C GLY A 404 -0.05 -2.90 -7.67
N GLY A 405 -1.29 -2.96 -7.20
CA GLY A 405 -1.69 -2.61 -5.85
C GLY A 405 -2.90 -3.44 -5.43
N ALA A 406 -3.21 -3.41 -4.14
CA ALA A 406 -4.30 -4.22 -3.58
C ALA A 406 -5.66 -3.67 -4.01
N ASP A 407 -5.85 -2.36 -3.97
CA ASP A 407 -7.12 -1.70 -4.30
C ASP A 407 -7.45 -1.72 -5.79
N ILE A 408 -6.45 -1.60 -6.65
CA ILE A 408 -6.64 -1.70 -8.11
C ILE A 408 -6.68 -3.14 -8.61
N GLY A 409 -6.27 -4.10 -7.80
CA GLY A 409 -6.27 -5.53 -8.13
C GLY A 409 -7.58 -6.05 -8.73
N PRO A 410 -8.76 -5.70 -8.18
CA PRO A 410 -10.07 -6.10 -8.71
C PRO A 410 -10.35 -5.61 -10.14
N LEU A 411 -9.68 -4.55 -10.63
CA LEU A 411 -9.79 -4.04 -12.00
C LEU A 411 -9.10 -4.94 -13.04
N LYS A 412 -8.29 -5.93 -12.62
CA LYS A 412 -7.60 -6.84 -13.53
C LYS A 412 -8.54 -7.51 -14.55
N SER A 413 -9.81 -7.70 -14.16
CA SER A 413 -10.83 -8.27 -15.05
C SER A 413 -11.13 -7.45 -16.30
N GLN A 414 -10.85 -6.14 -16.30
CA GLN A 414 -11.07 -5.23 -17.45
C GLN A 414 -10.00 -5.36 -18.52
N GLY A 415 -8.82 -5.89 -18.20
CA GLY A 415 -7.74 -6.15 -19.15
C GLY A 415 -6.79 -4.97 -19.39
N GLY A 416 -6.85 -3.91 -18.60
CA GLY A 416 -5.86 -2.83 -18.58
C GLY A 416 -4.61 -3.17 -17.78
N LEU A 417 -3.66 -2.25 -17.76
CA LEU A 417 -2.39 -2.40 -17.04
C LEU A 417 -2.54 -1.95 -15.59
N LEU A 418 -2.20 -2.81 -14.63
CA LEU A 418 -2.11 -2.48 -13.21
C LEU A 418 -0.66 -2.18 -12.86
N ILE A 419 -0.41 -1.01 -12.27
CA ILE A 419 0.93 -0.47 -12.04
C ILE A 419 1.07 -0.10 -10.57
N GLY A 420 2.21 -0.45 -9.96
CA GLY A 420 2.59 0.01 -8.63
C GLY A 420 3.82 0.89 -8.67
N LEU A 421 3.81 2.03 -7.98
CA LEU A 421 5.02 2.79 -7.70
C LEU A 421 5.95 1.94 -6.83
N ARG A 422 7.24 1.94 -7.16
CA ARG A 422 8.27 1.21 -6.42
C ARG A 422 9.31 2.17 -5.86
N PRO A 423 9.17 2.56 -4.61
CA PRO A 423 10.23 3.28 -3.91
C PRO A 423 11.35 2.33 -3.46
N ASP A 424 12.37 2.90 -2.83
CA ASP A 424 13.40 2.16 -2.11
C ASP A 424 12.74 1.34 -0.97
N PRO A 425 12.88 0.01 -0.96
CA PRO A 425 12.09 -0.83 -0.08
C PRO A 425 12.68 -1.00 1.33
N GLN A 426 13.89 -0.45 1.61
CA GLN A 426 14.67 -0.88 2.78
C GLN A 426 14.10 -0.41 4.12
N ARG A 427 13.37 0.72 4.13
CA ARG A 427 12.88 1.35 5.37
C ARG A 427 11.39 1.18 5.62
N TYR A 428 10.61 0.70 4.64
CA TYR A 428 9.16 0.64 4.73
C TYR A 428 8.70 -0.20 5.93
N PHE A 429 9.23 -1.42 6.06
CA PHE A 429 8.83 -2.32 7.15
C PHE A 429 9.42 -1.96 8.53
N ASP A 430 10.24 -0.92 8.63
CA ASP A 430 10.63 -0.36 9.93
C ASP A 430 9.54 0.54 10.53
N LEU A 431 8.63 1.03 9.68
CA LEU A 431 7.56 1.96 10.03
C LEU A 431 6.15 1.38 9.87
N HIS A 432 5.98 0.51 8.89
CA HIS A 432 4.72 -0.11 8.48
C HIS A 432 3.96 -0.70 9.66
N HIS A 433 2.72 -0.22 9.86
CA HIS A 433 1.80 -0.66 10.91
C HIS A 433 2.27 -0.38 12.34
N THR A 434 2.99 0.70 12.57
CA THR A 434 3.54 1.06 13.89
C THR A 434 3.20 2.49 14.30
N LYS A 435 3.44 2.79 15.59
CA LYS A 435 3.37 4.17 16.08
C LYS A 435 4.41 5.12 15.48
N ASN A 436 5.40 4.58 14.76
CA ASN A 436 6.47 5.37 14.12
C ASN A 436 6.09 5.83 12.71
N ASP A 437 4.94 5.42 12.15
CA ASP A 437 4.49 5.91 10.86
C ASP A 437 3.82 7.29 10.97
N HIS A 438 4.63 8.32 11.16
CA HIS A 438 4.21 9.72 11.29
C HIS A 438 5.06 10.62 10.39
N ILE A 439 4.60 11.88 10.17
CA ILE A 439 5.23 12.83 9.23
C ILE A 439 6.72 13.07 9.49
N GLY A 440 7.18 12.99 10.74
CA GLY A 440 8.60 13.17 11.09
C GLY A 440 9.54 12.13 10.47
N MET A 441 9.00 11.00 10.00
CA MET A 441 9.76 9.96 9.31
C MET A 441 9.78 10.14 7.79
N VAL A 442 8.97 11.07 7.25
CA VAL A 442 8.86 11.33 5.82
C VAL A 442 9.89 12.36 5.38
N ASN A 443 10.73 12.01 4.44
CA ASN A 443 11.61 12.97 3.79
C ASN A 443 10.82 13.74 2.71
N LYS A 444 10.65 15.05 2.91
CA LYS A 444 9.90 15.93 1.99
C LYS A 444 10.34 15.75 0.53
N ARG A 445 11.65 15.72 0.27
CA ARG A 445 12.18 15.62 -1.09
C ARG A 445 11.90 14.25 -1.72
N GLU A 446 11.99 13.16 -0.95
CA GLU A 446 11.67 11.82 -1.45
C GLU A 446 10.19 11.73 -1.84
N LEU A 447 9.30 12.29 -1.02
CA LEU A 447 7.87 12.38 -1.29
C LEU A 447 7.57 13.19 -2.57
N GLU A 448 8.19 14.36 -2.72
CA GLU A 448 8.05 15.21 -3.92
C GLU A 448 8.56 14.50 -5.19
N LEU A 449 9.65 13.72 -5.09
CA LEU A 449 10.14 12.89 -6.19
C LEU A 449 9.17 11.78 -6.57
N GLY A 450 8.51 11.15 -5.59
CA GLY A 450 7.46 10.15 -5.82
C GLY A 450 6.29 10.73 -6.63
N ALA A 451 5.81 11.91 -6.23
CA ALA A 451 4.76 12.63 -6.95
C ALA A 451 5.18 13.01 -8.39
N ALA A 452 6.43 13.47 -8.58
CA ALA A 452 6.96 13.78 -9.91
C ALA A 452 7.05 12.52 -10.80
N ALA A 453 7.49 11.40 -10.23
CA ALA A 453 7.58 10.13 -10.94
C ALA A 453 6.19 9.66 -11.41
N MET A 454 5.18 9.66 -10.52
CA MET A 454 3.81 9.29 -10.87
C MET A 454 3.23 10.23 -11.94
N THR A 455 3.40 11.55 -11.80
CA THR A 455 2.93 12.53 -12.79
C THR A 455 3.57 12.29 -14.16
N SER A 456 4.87 11.97 -14.19
CA SER A 456 5.59 11.71 -15.43
C SER A 456 5.08 10.45 -16.14
N LEU A 457 4.80 9.39 -15.37
CA LEU A 457 4.25 8.16 -15.93
C LEU A 457 2.82 8.38 -16.48
N VAL A 458 1.96 9.08 -15.74
CA VAL A 458 0.60 9.44 -16.18
C VAL A 458 0.66 10.22 -17.48
N TYR A 459 1.54 11.21 -17.56
CA TYR A 459 1.75 12.00 -18.76
C TYR A 459 2.15 11.14 -19.97
N LEU A 460 3.10 10.20 -19.80
CA LEU A 460 3.54 9.31 -20.88
C LEU A 460 2.42 8.36 -21.34
N LEU A 461 1.68 7.78 -20.39
CA LEU A 461 0.53 6.92 -20.69
C LEU A 461 -0.57 7.69 -21.44
N ASP A 462 -0.81 8.94 -21.06
CA ASP A 462 -1.78 9.78 -21.76
C ASP A 462 -1.33 10.20 -23.16
N GLN A 463 -0.04 10.48 -23.34
CA GLN A 463 0.51 10.86 -24.64
C GLN A 463 0.53 9.71 -25.65
N PHE A 464 0.93 8.50 -25.22
CA PHE A 464 1.25 7.40 -26.12
C PHE A 464 0.26 6.23 -26.06
N GLY A 465 -0.49 6.08 -24.97
CA GLY A 465 -1.28 4.86 -24.71
C GLY A 465 -0.42 3.64 -24.37
N LEU A 466 -0.98 2.44 -24.57
CA LEU A 466 -0.33 1.14 -24.36
C LEU A 466 -0.44 0.26 -25.60
#